data_90fbc6f02badf1f65d268e569fe96112
#
_entry.id   90fbc6f02badf1f65d268e569fe96112
#
_cell.length_a   1.000
_cell.length_b   1.000
_cell.length_c   1.000
_cell.angle_alpha   90.00
_cell.angle_beta   90.00
_cell.angle_gamma   90.00
#
_symmetry.space_group_name_H-M   'P 1'
#
loop_
_entity.id
_entity.type
_entity.pdbx_description
1 polymer ?
#
loop_
_entity_poly.entity_id
_entity_poly.type
_entity_poly.pdbx_seq_one_letter_code
_entity_poly.pdbx_strand_id
1 'polypeptide(L)'
;MTNNSAPKLSPQLAPAIASAILGGAPLPTFDATMTLDEAYGVQHDVLGLCAPEGLAGIKAGMTTPASQSFFGIDKFLLGGICPKTVQASCWAVPFRAGRLIECEVALRVDGEGRPIACAPALELVSLNFARETDMNATNLLAANLGAEFIVLGEFQPWRDEFADLAISLSHNGMPVNSGAANDALGGPSLSAGLICSEARVRGYDMTPDLILMTGACGQVVPAEKGQYEAGFGVLGSVCLHIN
;
A
#
# COMPACT_ATOMS: atom_id res chain seq x y z
N MET A 1 14.06 -35.36 -24.42
CA MET A 1 14.48 -34.22 -23.57
C MET A 1 13.62 -33.07 -23.93
N THR A 2 12.50 -32.89 -23.24
CA THR A 2 11.58 -31.74 -23.45
C THR A 2 12.22 -30.56 -22.75
N ASN A 3 12.62 -29.57 -23.55
CA ASN A 3 13.15 -28.30 -23.06
C ASN A 3 11.98 -27.54 -22.40
N ASN A 4 11.77 -27.75 -21.11
CA ASN A 4 10.73 -27.08 -20.33
C ASN A 4 11.33 -25.75 -19.80
N SER A 5 11.63 -24.81 -20.73
CA SER A 5 11.94 -23.46 -20.32
C SER A 5 10.64 -22.84 -19.83
N ALA A 6 10.63 -22.37 -18.57
CA ALA A 6 9.51 -21.60 -18.03
C ALA A 6 9.12 -20.50 -19.04
N PRO A 7 7.82 -20.23 -19.23
CA PRO A 7 7.37 -19.18 -20.14
C PRO A 7 8.01 -17.85 -19.70
N LYS A 8 8.70 -17.19 -20.64
CA LYS A 8 9.29 -15.87 -20.39
C LYS A 8 8.19 -14.85 -20.17
N LEU A 9 8.38 -13.94 -19.21
CA LEU A 9 7.49 -12.82 -19.00
C LEU A 9 7.35 -11.99 -20.27
N SER A 10 6.11 -11.62 -20.61
CA SER A 10 5.84 -10.79 -21.76
C SER A 10 6.42 -9.38 -21.54
N PRO A 11 7.18 -8.81 -22.50
CA PRO A 11 7.63 -7.42 -22.44
C PRO A 11 6.48 -6.41 -22.36
N GLN A 12 5.26 -6.82 -22.71
CA GLN A 12 4.06 -5.98 -22.67
C GLN A 12 3.35 -6.03 -21.30
N LEU A 13 3.81 -6.87 -20.36
CA LEU A 13 3.12 -7.03 -19.08
C LEU A 13 3.15 -5.75 -18.24
N ALA A 14 4.31 -5.14 -18.03
CA ALA A 14 4.42 -3.91 -17.25
C ALA A 14 3.67 -2.73 -17.90
N PRO A 15 3.77 -2.45 -19.22
CA PRO A 15 2.92 -1.46 -19.88
C PRO A 15 1.42 -1.71 -19.73
N ALA A 16 0.98 -2.97 -19.84
CA ALA A 16 -0.44 -3.32 -19.67
C ALA A 16 -0.94 -3.08 -18.24
N ILE A 17 -0.14 -3.47 -17.23
CA ILE A 17 -0.44 -3.21 -15.81
C ILE A 17 -0.51 -1.69 -15.55
N ALA A 18 0.50 -0.93 -15.99
CA ALA A 18 0.54 0.52 -15.81
C ALA A 18 -0.67 1.21 -16.45
N SER A 19 -1.04 0.81 -17.67
CA SER A 19 -2.23 1.32 -18.36
C SER A 19 -3.51 1.01 -17.60
N ALA A 20 -3.65 -0.20 -17.04
CA ALA A 20 -4.80 -0.60 -16.24
C ALA A 20 -4.89 0.22 -14.94
N ILE A 21 -3.77 0.40 -14.22
CA ILE A 21 -3.71 1.22 -12.99
C ILE A 21 -4.10 2.66 -13.30
N LEU A 22 -3.47 3.29 -14.29
CA LEU A 22 -3.73 4.70 -14.64
C LEU A 22 -5.15 4.94 -15.16
N GLY A 23 -5.71 3.96 -15.89
CA GLY A 23 -7.06 4.02 -16.44
C GLY A 23 -8.14 3.51 -15.47
N GLY A 24 -7.77 2.91 -14.35
CA GLY A 24 -8.69 2.26 -13.41
C GLY A 24 -9.44 1.07 -14.03
N ALA A 25 -8.84 0.42 -15.03
CA ALA A 25 -9.36 -0.77 -15.69
C ALA A 25 -8.97 -2.05 -14.92
N PRO A 26 -9.59 -3.20 -15.21
CA PRO A 26 -9.11 -4.48 -14.71
C PRO A 26 -7.65 -4.73 -15.13
N LEU A 27 -6.86 -5.30 -14.21
CA LEU A 27 -5.49 -5.73 -14.50
C LEU A 27 -5.48 -6.78 -15.62
N PRO A 28 -4.42 -6.82 -16.45
CA PRO A 28 -4.31 -7.85 -17.49
C PRO A 28 -4.25 -9.26 -16.88
N THR A 29 -4.45 -10.28 -17.72
CA THR A 29 -4.23 -11.67 -17.31
C THR A 29 -2.74 -11.96 -17.14
N PHE A 30 -2.42 -12.80 -16.16
CA PHE A 30 -1.06 -13.24 -15.87
C PHE A 30 -0.89 -14.69 -16.34
N ASP A 31 -0.22 -14.88 -17.47
CA ASP A 31 -0.11 -16.19 -18.13
C ASP A 31 1.18 -16.95 -17.75
N ALA A 32 2.06 -16.33 -16.97
CA ALA A 32 3.29 -16.93 -16.46
C ALA A 32 3.39 -16.74 -14.94
N THR A 33 3.94 -17.75 -14.28
CA THR A 33 4.32 -17.63 -12.86
C THR A 33 5.59 -16.80 -12.74
N MET A 34 5.65 -15.97 -11.70
CA MET A 34 6.81 -15.12 -11.37
C MET A 34 7.40 -15.52 -10.03
N THR A 35 8.71 -15.44 -9.90
CA THR A 35 9.37 -15.34 -8.60
C THR A 35 9.12 -13.94 -8.00
N LEU A 36 9.38 -13.77 -6.70
CA LEU A 36 9.29 -12.45 -6.06
C LEU A 36 10.24 -11.43 -6.69
N ASP A 37 11.44 -11.84 -7.08
CA ASP A 37 12.42 -10.94 -7.69
C ASP A 37 11.98 -10.49 -9.09
N GLU A 38 11.42 -11.40 -9.90
CA GLU A 38 10.82 -11.06 -11.19
C GLU A 38 9.62 -10.12 -11.03
N ALA A 39 8.77 -10.36 -10.02
CA ALA A 39 7.62 -9.51 -9.72
C ALA A 39 8.04 -8.10 -9.28
N TYR A 40 9.10 -7.95 -8.47
CA TYR A 40 9.70 -6.65 -8.18
C TYR A 40 10.25 -5.97 -9.45
N GLY A 41 10.91 -6.72 -10.35
CA GLY A 41 11.36 -6.19 -11.65
C GLY A 41 10.21 -5.60 -12.46
N VAL A 42 9.11 -6.36 -12.61
CA VAL A 42 7.89 -5.88 -13.29
C VAL A 42 7.29 -4.66 -12.57
N GLN A 43 7.23 -4.67 -11.22
CA GLN A 43 6.74 -3.55 -10.44
C GLN A 43 7.55 -2.28 -10.67
N HIS A 44 8.89 -2.37 -10.70
CA HIS A 44 9.75 -1.20 -10.99
C HIS A 44 9.47 -0.62 -12.38
N ASP A 45 9.29 -1.48 -13.39
CA ASP A 45 8.92 -1.03 -14.74
C ASP A 45 7.54 -0.34 -14.73
N VAL A 46 6.55 -0.90 -14.00
CA VAL A 46 5.22 -0.30 -13.82
C VAL A 46 5.33 1.07 -13.14
N LEU A 47 6.09 1.15 -12.04
CA LEU A 47 6.29 2.41 -11.31
C LEU A 47 7.00 3.46 -12.15
N GLY A 48 7.98 3.09 -12.97
CA GLY A 48 8.63 3.98 -13.92
C GLY A 48 7.66 4.59 -14.94
N LEU A 49 6.62 3.84 -15.31
CA LEU A 49 5.56 4.31 -16.22
C LEU A 49 4.49 5.15 -15.49
N CYS A 50 4.15 4.79 -14.24
CA CYS A 50 3.11 5.49 -13.46
C CYS A 50 3.61 6.79 -12.82
N ALA A 51 4.89 6.84 -12.45
CA ALA A 51 5.53 7.94 -11.74
C ALA A 51 6.94 8.26 -12.32
N PRO A 52 7.02 8.73 -13.58
CA PRO A 52 8.30 8.96 -14.25
C PRO A 52 9.17 10.03 -13.59
N GLU A 53 8.58 10.88 -12.76
CA GLU A 53 9.30 11.93 -12.00
C GLU A 53 9.73 11.46 -10.59
N GLY A 54 9.49 10.18 -10.27
CA GLY A 54 9.80 9.58 -8.97
C GLY A 54 8.58 9.33 -8.10
N LEU A 55 8.80 8.63 -7.00
CA LEU A 55 7.77 8.23 -6.04
C LEU A 55 7.56 9.32 -4.96
N ALA A 56 6.33 9.45 -4.48
CA ALA A 56 6.00 10.22 -3.28
C ALA A 56 6.26 9.42 -2.00
N GLY A 57 6.36 8.11 -2.09
CA GLY A 57 6.53 7.27 -0.92
C GLY A 57 6.61 5.78 -1.24
N ILE A 58 6.71 5.00 -0.18
CA ILE A 58 6.75 3.54 -0.19
C ILE A 58 5.73 3.04 0.83
N LYS A 59 4.97 2.01 0.46
CA LYS A 59 4.06 1.33 1.36
C LYS A 59 4.50 -0.08 1.67
N ALA A 60 4.22 -0.59 2.88
CA ALA A 60 4.34 -1.98 3.22
C ALA A 60 2.98 -2.68 3.07
N GLY A 61 2.94 -3.81 2.40
CA GLY A 61 1.77 -4.67 2.33
C GLY A 61 2.06 -6.06 2.88
N MET A 62 1.00 -6.82 3.22
CA MET A 62 1.11 -8.15 3.81
C MET A 62 1.94 -8.13 5.12
N THR A 63 1.66 -7.15 5.98
CA THR A 63 2.44 -6.84 7.18
C THR A 63 2.11 -7.71 8.38
N THR A 64 1.05 -8.52 8.30
CA THR A 64 0.60 -9.39 9.39
C THR A 64 0.85 -10.87 9.08
N PRO A 65 1.09 -11.74 10.10
CA PRO A 65 1.20 -13.17 9.89
C PRO A 65 0.00 -13.79 9.17
N ALA A 66 -1.20 -13.28 9.41
CA ALA A 66 -2.42 -13.76 8.76
C ALA A 66 -2.42 -13.48 7.25
N SER A 67 -2.08 -12.25 6.83
CA SER A 67 -1.97 -11.91 5.41
C SER A 67 -0.85 -12.67 4.71
N GLN A 68 0.30 -12.83 5.36
CA GLN A 68 1.41 -13.61 4.85
C GLN A 68 1.03 -15.08 4.63
N SER A 69 0.37 -15.68 5.63
CA SER A 69 -0.13 -17.07 5.51
C SER A 69 -1.16 -17.22 4.39
N PHE A 70 -2.08 -16.27 4.24
CA PHE A 70 -3.09 -16.27 3.17
C PHE A 70 -2.46 -16.26 1.78
N PHE A 71 -1.39 -15.49 1.58
CA PHE A 71 -0.69 -15.38 0.30
C PHE A 71 0.49 -16.37 0.15
N GLY A 72 0.75 -17.21 1.15
CA GLY A 72 1.81 -18.22 1.11
C GLY A 72 3.23 -17.63 1.06
N ILE A 73 3.45 -16.51 1.73
CA ILE A 73 4.75 -15.82 1.86
C ILE A 73 5.15 -15.72 3.33
N ASP A 74 6.41 -15.42 3.59
CA ASP A 74 7.00 -15.37 4.94
C ASP A 74 7.51 -13.98 5.34
N LYS A 75 7.25 -12.97 4.50
CA LYS A 75 7.67 -11.58 4.72
C LYS A 75 6.69 -10.58 4.10
N PHE A 76 6.74 -9.35 4.62
CA PHE A 76 6.02 -8.23 3.99
C PHE A 76 6.62 -7.86 2.63
N LEU A 77 5.82 -7.20 1.81
CA LEU A 77 6.22 -6.74 0.48
C LEU A 77 6.11 -5.21 0.42
N LEU A 78 6.83 -4.59 -0.53
CA LEU A 78 6.81 -3.15 -0.73
C LEU A 78 6.07 -2.76 -2.02
N GLY A 79 5.34 -1.65 -1.96
CA GLY A 79 4.75 -0.96 -3.09
C GLY A 79 5.21 0.49 -3.15
N GLY A 80 5.17 1.10 -4.35
CA GLY A 80 5.47 2.52 -4.54
C GLY A 80 4.20 3.38 -4.47
N ILE A 81 4.32 4.58 -3.92
CA ILE A 81 3.25 5.58 -3.88
C ILE A 81 3.53 6.62 -4.96
N CYS A 82 2.65 6.69 -5.97
CA CYS A 82 2.77 7.69 -7.03
C CYS A 82 2.32 9.07 -6.52
N PRO A 83 3.00 10.19 -6.87
CA PRO A 83 2.63 11.52 -6.37
C PRO A 83 1.16 11.91 -6.61
N LYS A 84 0.60 11.51 -7.76
CA LYS A 84 -0.79 11.81 -8.14
C LYS A 84 -1.84 11.10 -7.30
N THR A 85 -1.45 10.05 -6.56
CA THR A 85 -2.36 9.25 -5.73
C THR A 85 -2.43 9.72 -4.29
N VAL A 86 -1.60 10.68 -3.88
CA VAL A 86 -1.60 11.26 -2.53
C VAL A 86 -2.63 12.37 -2.46
N GLN A 87 -3.56 12.27 -1.52
CA GLN A 87 -4.68 13.16 -1.34
C GLN A 87 -4.72 13.71 0.09
N ALA A 88 -5.27 14.90 0.26
CA ALA A 88 -5.50 15.47 1.59
C ALA A 88 -6.75 14.85 2.25
N SER A 89 -6.82 14.94 3.58
CA SER A 89 -7.99 14.53 4.37
C SER A 89 -9.30 15.11 3.83
N CYS A 90 -10.38 14.34 3.97
CA CYS A 90 -11.71 14.64 3.46
C CYS A 90 -11.81 14.71 1.91
N TRP A 91 -10.88 14.06 1.23
CA TRP A 91 -10.97 13.90 -0.21
C TRP A 91 -12.19 13.08 -0.63
N ALA A 92 -12.74 13.39 -1.81
CA ALA A 92 -13.90 12.71 -2.36
C ALA A 92 -13.52 11.92 -3.62
N VAL A 93 -13.95 10.65 -3.69
CA VAL A 93 -13.71 9.77 -4.83
C VAL A 93 -14.98 9.07 -5.27
N PRO A 94 -15.21 8.85 -6.57
CA PRO A 94 -16.32 8.05 -7.05
C PRO A 94 -16.25 6.60 -6.52
N PHE A 95 -17.40 6.02 -6.20
CA PHE A 95 -17.48 4.59 -5.83
C PHE A 95 -16.99 3.71 -6.96
N ARG A 96 -16.23 2.68 -6.60
CA ARG A 96 -15.84 1.57 -7.47
C ARG A 96 -15.90 0.27 -6.66
N ALA A 97 -16.59 -0.72 -7.20
CA ALA A 97 -16.63 -2.05 -6.58
C ALA A 97 -15.22 -2.68 -6.50
N GLY A 98 -14.98 -3.49 -5.48
CA GLY A 98 -13.71 -4.18 -5.27
C GLY A 98 -12.61 -3.33 -4.63
N ARG A 99 -12.87 -2.07 -4.28
CA ARG A 99 -11.97 -1.29 -3.43
C ARG A 99 -12.04 -1.73 -1.99
N LEU A 100 -10.90 -1.64 -1.32
CA LEU A 100 -10.73 -1.88 0.10
C LEU A 100 -10.17 -0.61 0.75
N ILE A 101 -10.42 -0.44 2.03
CA ILE A 101 -9.92 0.67 2.86
C ILE A 101 -9.09 0.07 3.98
N GLU A 102 -7.89 0.61 4.17
CA GLU A 102 -6.98 0.29 5.26
C GLU A 102 -6.66 1.54 6.07
N CYS A 103 -6.68 1.41 7.42
CA CYS A 103 -6.14 2.45 8.30
C CYS A 103 -4.65 2.21 8.45
N GLU A 104 -3.84 3.26 8.30
CA GLU A 104 -2.38 3.15 8.39
C GLU A 104 -1.76 4.37 9.07
N VAL A 105 -0.55 4.21 9.59
CA VAL A 105 0.28 5.33 10.01
C VAL A 105 1.21 5.71 8.87
N ALA A 106 1.14 6.97 8.44
CA ALA A 106 2.11 7.54 7.51
C ALA A 106 3.29 8.14 8.27
N LEU A 107 4.52 7.87 7.84
CA LEU A 107 5.74 8.35 8.47
C LEU A 107 6.59 9.17 7.51
N ARG A 108 7.32 10.15 8.07
CA ARG A 108 8.54 10.69 7.48
C ARG A 108 9.72 10.26 8.35
N VAL A 109 10.85 9.97 7.73
CA VAL A 109 12.03 9.45 8.40
C VAL A 109 13.26 10.29 8.11
N ASP A 110 14.24 10.24 9.00
CA ASP A 110 15.57 10.79 8.75
C ASP A 110 16.41 9.87 7.84
N GLY A 111 17.65 10.27 7.55
CA GLY A 111 18.57 9.49 6.72
C GLY A 111 18.94 8.11 7.30
N GLU A 112 18.69 7.88 8.58
CA GLU A 112 18.94 6.62 9.29
C GLU A 112 17.66 5.75 9.34
N GLY A 113 16.52 6.24 8.85
CA GLY A 113 15.23 5.54 8.84
C GLY A 113 14.47 5.65 10.16
N ARG A 114 14.79 6.63 11.03
CA ARG A 114 14.04 6.88 12.26
C ARG A 114 12.87 7.83 11.99
N PRO A 115 11.70 7.60 12.56
CA PRO A 115 10.57 8.51 12.40
C PRO A 115 10.91 9.93 12.92
N ILE A 116 10.61 10.94 12.11
CA ILE A 116 10.72 12.36 12.47
C ILE A 116 9.35 13.04 12.47
N ALA A 117 8.39 12.51 11.73
CA ALA A 117 7.01 12.96 11.75
C ALA A 117 6.07 11.79 11.38
N CYS A 118 4.81 11.88 11.79
CA CYS A 118 3.78 10.94 11.43
C CYS A 118 2.42 11.61 11.21
N ALA A 119 1.57 10.95 10.48
CA ALA A 119 0.20 11.38 10.20
C ALA A 119 -0.77 10.19 10.21
N PRO A 120 -2.06 10.39 10.56
CA PRO A 120 -3.09 9.42 10.27
C PRO A 120 -3.28 9.29 8.77
N ALA A 121 -3.49 8.06 8.29
CA ALA A 121 -3.68 7.81 6.88
C ALA A 121 -4.77 6.75 6.61
N LEU A 122 -5.39 6.87 5.43
CA LEU A 122 -6.21 5.82 4.82
C LEU A 122 -5.57 5.42 3.49
N GLU A 123 -5.42 4.12 3.26
CA GLU A 123 -5.10 3.60 1.94
C GLU A 123 -6.35 3.04 1.27
N LEU A 124 -6.58 3.41 0.00
CA LEU A 124 -7.52 2.72 -0.87
C LEU A 124 -6.73 1.74 -1.74
N VAL A 125 -7.09 0.47 -1.60
CA VAL A 125 -6.49 -0.63 -2.35
C VAL A 125 -7.50 -1.13 -3.37
N SER A 126 -7.06 -1.37 -4.61
CA SER A 126 -7.88 -1.95 -5.68
C SER A 126 -7.30 -3.30 -6.11
N LEU A 127 -8.05 -4.37 -5.88
CA LEU A 127 -7.69 -5.74 -6.28
C LEU A 127 -8.44 -6.14 -7.55
N ASN A 128 -8.43 -5.27 -8.55
CA ASN A 128 -9.24 -5.42 -9.76
C ASN A 128 -8.56 -6.32 -10.81
N PHE A 129 -8.41 -7.61 -10.49
CA PHE A 129 -7.89 -8.62 -11.43
C PHE A 129 -8.94 -9.02 -12.46
N ALA A 130 -8.56 -9.15 -13.73
CA ALA A 130 -9.44 -9.66 -14.79
C ALA A 130 -9.85 -11.12 -14.55
N ARG A 131 -8.99 -11.93 -13.90
CA ARG A 131 -9.27 -13.29 -13.45
C ARG A 131 -8.99 -13.38 -11.95
N GLU A 132 -9.94 -13.84 -11.16
CA GLU A 132 -9.76 -14.05 -9.71
C GLU A 132 -8.60 -15.01 -9.39
N THR A 133 -8.37 -16.00 -10.25
CA THR A 133 -7.27 -16.96 -10.11
C THR A 133 -5.89 -16.33 -10.26
N ASP A 134 -5.79 -15.13 -10.80
CA ASP A 134 -4.54 -14.39 -10.92
C ASP A 134 -4.16 -13.67 -9.61
N MET A 135 -5.06 -13.62 -8.61
CA MET A 135 -4.79 -13.00 -7.32
C MET A 135 -3.88 -13.88 -6.46
N ASN A 136 -2.59 -13.61 -6.51
CA ASN A 136 -1.55 -14.22 -5.69
C ASN A 136 -0.47 -13.19 -5.34
N ALA A 137 0.46 -13.53 -4.45
CA ALA A 137 1.47 -12.60 -3.94
C ALA A 137 2.32 -11.94 -5.03
N THR A 138 2.79 -12.72 -6.01
CA THR A 138 3.70 -12.21 -7.06
C THR A 138 2.99 -11.33 -8.07
N ASN A 139 1.79 -11.69 -8.49
CA ASN A 139 0.98 -10.88 -9.40
C ASN A 139 0.50 -9.59 -8.72
N LEU A 140 0.13 -9.68 -7.43
CA LEU A 140 -0.25 -8.51 -6.65
C LEU A 140 0.95 -7.56 -6.45
N LEU A 141 2.14 -8.11 -6.19
CA LEU A 141 3.38 -7.35 -6.13
C LEU A 141 3.69 -6.65 -7.45
N ALA A 142 3.64 -7.38 -8.58
CA ALA A 142 3.85 -6.82 -9.92
C ALA A 142 2.85 -5.68 -10.25
N ALA A 143 1.62 -5.78 -9.72
CA ALA A 143 0.59 -4.74 -9.81
C ALA A 143 0.65 -3.72 -8.67
N ASN A 144 1.84 -3.50 -8.11
CA ASN A 144 2.11 -2.50 -7.06
C ASN A 144 1.22 -2.66 -5.81
N LEU A 145 0.95 -3.91 -5.41
CA LEU A 145 0.15 -4.26 -4.24
C LEU A 145 -1.25 -3.62 -4.23
N GLY A 146 -1.81 -3.34 -5.41
CA GLY A 146 -3.12 -2.72 -5.54
C GLY A 146 -3.21 -1.27 -5.05
N ALA A 147 -2.09 -0.58 -4.79
CA ALA A 147 -2.08 0.80 -4.33
C ALA A 147 -2.83 1.71 -5.31
N GLU A 148 -3.93 2.32 -4.87
CA GLU A 148 -4.72 3.21 -5.71
C GLU A 148 -4.65 4.66 -5.21
N PHE A 149 -4.98 4.93 -3.95
CA PHE A 149 -4.90 6.26 -3.34
C PHE A 149 -4.47 6.19 -1.87
N ILE A 150 -3.74 7.21 -1.45
CA ILE A 150 -3.39 7.46 -0.06
C ILE A 150 -4.04 8.78 0.35
N VAL A 151 -4.84 8.77 1.42
CA VAL A 151 -5.45 9.98 2.00
C VAL A 151 -4.74 10.27 3.31
N LEU A 152 -4.15 11.45 3.43
CA LEU A 152 -3.33 11.84 4.57
C LEU A 152 -4.03 12.87 5.44
N GLY A 153 -3.97 12.68 6.76
CA GLY A 153 -4.18 13.74 7.73
C GLY A 153 -2.95 14.65 7.85
N GLU A 154 -2.95 15.51 8.87
CA GLU A 154 -1.84 16.41 9.11
C GLU A 154 -0.64 15.70 9.74
N PHE A 155 0.55 15.94 9.20
CA PHE A 155 1.79 15.46 9.80
C PHE A 155 2.10 16.22 11.09
N GLN A 156 2.37 15.47 12.17
CA GLN A 156 2.87 15.98 13.43
C GLN A 156 4.31 15.51 13.66
N PRO A 157 5.15 16.31 14.34
CA PRO A 157 6.46 15.83 14.78
C PRO A 157 6.36 14.53 15.56
N TRP A 158 7.28 13.59 15.32
CA TRP A 158 7.26 12.29 15.99
C TRP A 158 7.30 12.43 17.51
N ARG A 159 6.49 11.64 18.20
CA ARG A 159 6.50 11.47 19.66
C ARG A 159 6.31 9.98 19.98
N ASP A 160 7.00 9.50 21.01
CA ASP A 160 6.99 8.07 21.37
C ASP A 160 5.59 7.55 21.71
N GLU A 161 4.69 8.41 22.19
CA GLU A 161 3.29 8.05 22.44
C GLU A 161 2.50 7.64 21.19
N PHE A 162 3.02 7.94 19.98
CA PHE A 162 2.41 7.53 18.72
C PHE A 162 2.71 6.06 18.35
N ALA A 163 3.62 5.41 19.09
CA ALA A 163 3.99 4.02 18.81
C ALA A 163 2.86 3.02 19.08
N ASP A 164 1.92 3.36 19.97
CA ASP A 164 0.88 2.43 20.45
C ASP A 164 -0.52 3.11 20.47
N LEU A 165 -0.85 3.82 19.39
CA LEU A 165 -2.14 4.48 19.25
C LEU A 165 -3.25 3.47 18.99
N ALA A 166 -4.37 3.60 19.71
CA ALA A 166 -5.62 2.99 19.31
C ALA A 166 -6.17 3.67 18.06
N ILE A 167 -6.60 2.87 17.08
CA ILE A 167 -7.12 3.32 15.79
C ILE A 167 -8.56 2.82 15.65
N SER A 168 -9.43 3.69 15.15
CA SER A 168 -10.82 3.36 14.86
C SER A 168 -11.19 3.86 13.48
N LEU A 169 -12.08 3.14 12.79
CA LEU A 169 -12.70 3.58 11.54
C LEU A 169 -14.21 3.52 11.68
N SER A 170 -14.87 4.60 11.31
CA SER A 170 -16.33 4.64 11.17
C SER A 170 -16.74 4.86 9.72
N HIS A 171 -17.90 4.31 9.36
CA HIS A 171 -18.59 4.55 8.09
C HIS A 171 -19.98 5.13 8.39
N ASN A 172 -20.26 6.32 7.90
CA ASN A 172 -21.49 7.07 8.19
C ASN A 172 -21.78 7.15 9.71
N GLY A 173 -20.74 7.35 10.53
CA GLY A 173 -20.82 7.42 11.98
C GLY A 173 -20.92 6.08 12.71
N MET A 174 -20.99 4.95 12.00
CA MET A 174 -21.02 3.60 12.61
C MET A 174 -19.62 2.97 12.61
N PRO A 175 -19.15 2.41 13.73
CA PRO A 175 -17.86 1.73 13.79
C PRO A 175 -17.83 0.53 12.82
N VAL A 176 -16.77 0.44 12.00
CA VAL A 176 -16.56 -0.65 11.03
C VAL A 176 -15.20 -1.34 11.18
N ASN A 177 -14.24 -0.70 11.85
CA ASN A 177 -12.94 -1.29 12.17
C ASN A 177 -12.36 -0.68 13.45
N SER A 178 -11.51 -1.46 14.12
CA SER A 178 -10.64 -1.00 15.21
C SER A 178 -9.32 -1.75 15.14
N GLY A 179 -8.23 -1.09 15.51
CA GLY A 179 -6.89 -1.63 15.52
C GLY A 179 -5.96 -0.79 16.38
N ALA A 180 -4.68 -1.04 16.25
CA ALA A 180 -3.64 -0.29 16.91
C ALA A 180 -2.46 -0.04 15.95
N ALA A 181 -1.70 1.01 16.19
CA ALA A 181 -0.54 1.36 15.36
C ALA A 181 0.53 0.25 15.33
N ASN A 182 0.57 -0.61 16.36
CA ASN A 182 1.49 -1.73 16.47
C ASN A 182 1.00 -3.03 15.77
N ASP A 183 -0.18 -3.05 15.17
CA ASP A 183 -0.66 -4.20 14.38
C ASP A 183 0.21 -4.43 13.14
N ALA A 184 0.71 -3.36 12.54
CA ALA A 184 1.58 -3.42 11.37
C ALA A 184 3.05 -3.52 11.76
N LEU A 185 3.73 -4.63 11.44
CA LEU A 185 5.17 -4.88 11.65
C LEU A 185 5.68 -4.56 13.08
N GLY A 186 4.82 -4.60 14.09
CA GLY A 186 5.18 -4.34 15.48
C GLY A 186 5.30 -2.86 15.86
N GLY A 187 4.73 -1.97 15.04
CA GLY A 187 4.58 -0.55 15.32
C GLY A 187 5.43 0.37 14.46
N PRO A 188 5.11 1.68 14.46
CA PRO A 188 5.65 2.64 13.50
C PRO A 188 7.17 2.74 13.46
N SER A 189 7.84 2.75 14.61
CA SER A 189 9.31 2.85 14.67
C SER A 189 10.00 1.61 14.08
N LEU A 190 9.48 0.42 14.39
CA LEU A 190 10.02 -0.82 13.84
C LEU A 190 9.73 -0.93 12.35
N SER A 191 8.50 -0.62 11.94
CA SER A 191 8.08 -0.56 10.54
C SER A 191 9.00 0.34 9.71
N ALA A 192 9.31 1.54 10.19
CA ALA A 192 10.21 2.47 9.50
C ALA A 192 11.57 1.85 9.18
N GLY A 193 12.20 1.24 10.17
CA GLY A 193 13.51 0.58 9.99
C GLY A 193 13.45 -0.59 9.00
N LEU A 194 12.42 -1.44 9.12
CA LEU A 194 12.22 -2.60 8.25
C LEU A 194 11.93 -2.18 6.81
N ILE A 195 11.03 -1.21 6.59
CA ILE A 195 10.70 -0.67 5.27
C ILE A 195 11.93 -0.04 4.62
N CYS A 196 12.66 0.82 5.33
CA CYS A 196 13.87 1.45 4.80
C CYS A 196 14.95 0.44 4.44
N SER A 197 15.13 -0.62 5.25
CA SER A 197 16.09 -1.69 4.96
C SER A 197 15.72 -2.47 3.70
N GLU A 198 14.47 -2.94 3.62
CA GLU A 198 13.99 -3.71 2.46
C GLU A 198 13.94 -2.84 1.20
N ALA A 199 13.57 -1.56 1.30
CA ALA A 199 13.54 -0.63 0.19
C ALA A 199 14.92 -0.46 -0.47
N ARG A 200 15.97 -0.33 0.35
CA ARG A 200 17.36 -0.28 -0.16
C ARG A 200 17.76 -1.59 -0.86
N VAL A 201 17.39 -2.73 -0.28
CA VAL A 201 17.65 -4.05 -0.88
C VAL A 201 16.93 -4.19 -2.23
N ARG A 202 15.72 -3.66 -2.33
CA ARG A 202 14.89 -3.71 -3.55
C ARG A 202 15.23 -2.61 -4.56
N GLY A 203 16.15 -1.70 -4.27
CA GLY A 203 16.59 -0.66 -5.20
C GLY A 203 15.62 0.52 -5.32
N TYR A 204 14.76 0.75 -4.32
CA TYR A 204 13.98 1.99 -4.27
C TYR A 204 14.89 3.18 -3.99
N ASP A 205 14.62 4.29 -4.69
CA ASP A 205 15.31 5.55 -4.43
C ASP A 205 14.76 6.20 -3.15
N MET A 206 15.60 6.28 -2.12
CA MET A 206 15.23 6.78 -0.80
C MET A 206 15.54 8.27 -0.70
N THR A 207 14.62 9.11 -1.15
CA THR A 207 14.75 10.58 -1.00
C THR A 207 14.26 11.05 0.38
N PRO A 208 14.72 12.21 0.90
CA PRO A 208 14.39 12.70 2.25
C PRO A 208 12.90 12.97 2.50
N ASP A 209 12.12 13.23 1.45
CA ASP A 209 10.70 13.61 1.56
C ASP A 209 9.72 12.45 1.37
N LEU A 210 10.23 11.22 1.22
CA LEU A 210 9.37 10.06 1.02
C LEU A 210 8.45 9.82 2.22
N ILE A 211 7.20 9.49 1.88
CA ILE A 211 6.21 9.01 2.84
C ILE A 211 6.36 7.49 2.96
N LEU A 212 6.44 6.97 4.18
CA LEU A 212 6.37 5.54 4.43
C LEU A 212 4.98 5.21 5.01
N MET A 213 4.26 4.27 4.38
CA MET A 213 3.02 3.70 4.89
C MET A 213 3.34 2.38 5.59
N THR A 214 2.92 2.25 6.85
CA THR A 214 3.37 1.17 7.74
C THR A 214 2.69 -0.17 7.49
N GLY A 215 1.59 -0.18 6.77
CA GLY A 215 0.71 -1.33 6.59
C GLY A 215 -0.57 -1.23 7.42
N ALA A 216 -1.54 -2.06 7.09
CA ALA A 216 -2.88 -2.03 7.68
C ALA A 216 -2.87 -2.23 9.20
N CYS A 217 -3.56 -1.34 9.91
CA CYS A 217 -3.86 -1.39 11.34
C CYS A 217 -5.32 -1.85 11.53
N GLY A 218 -5.50 -3.01 12.16
CA GLY A 218 -6.79 -3.68 12.24
C GLY A 218 -7.15 -4.44 10.96
N GLN A 219 -8.43 -4.49 10.64
CA GLN A 219 -8.95 -5.22 9.49
C GLN A 219 -9.03 -4.34 8.23
N VAL A 220 -8.91 -4.95 7.08
CA VAL A 220 -9.21 -4.35 5.78
C VAL A 220 -10.72 -4.32 5.58
N VAL A 221 -11.29 -3.17 5.20
CA VAL A 221 -12.73 -2.95 5.10
C VAL A 221 -13.14 -2.77 3.63
N PRO A 222 -14.16 -3.48 3.11
CA PRO A 222 -14.71 -3.19 1.79
C PRO A 222 -15.21 -1.74 1.70
N ALA A 223 -14.89 -1.07 0.61
CA ALA A 223 -15.30 0.30 0.37
C ALA A 223 -16.76 0.36 -0.12
N GLU A 224 -17.58 1.15 0.56
CA GLU A 224 -18.97 1.44 0.22
C GLU A 224 -19.19 2.94 0.06
N LYS A 225 -20.31 3.35 -0.53
CA LYS A 225 -20.67 4.78 -0.62
C LYS A 225 -20.93 5.37 0.75
N GLY A 226 -20.38 6.55 1.01
CA GLY A 226 -20.55 7.26 2.28
C GLY A 226 -19.30 7.94 2.77
N GLN A 227 -19.36 8.42 4.00
CA GLN A 227 -18.27 9.09 4.67
C GLN A 227 -17.53 8.10 5.59
N TYR A 228 -16.23 8.04 5.45
CA TYR A 228 -15.32 7.33 6.34
C TYR A 228 -14.55 8.33 7.18
N GLU A 229 -14.40 8.03 8.46
CA GLU A 229 -13.58 8.81 9.39
C GLU A 229 -12.75 7.84 10.23
N ALA A 230 -11.42 7.98 10.15
CA ALA A 230 -10.48 7.23 10.96
C ALA A 230 -9.87 8.12 12.03
N GLY A 231 -10.00 7.70 13.30
CA GLY A 231 -9.44 8.35 14.47
C GLY A 231 -8.18 7.65 14.94
N PHE A 232 -7.13 8.42 15.23
CA PHE A 232 -5.81 7.95 15.69
C PHE A 232 -5.44 8.57 17.03
N GLY A 233 -6.42 8.69 17.94
CA GLY A 233 -6.22 9.27 19.25
C GLY A 233 -5.61 10.68 19.18
N VAL A 234 -4.52 10.90 19.92
CA VAL A 234 -3.83 12.20 20.00
C VAL A 234 -3.09 12.61 18.71
N LEU A 235 -2.92 11.70 17.76
CA LEU A 235 -2.35 12.02 16.43
C LEU A 235 -3.37 12.74 15.54
N GLY A 236 -4.66 12.61 15.83
CA GLY A 236 -5.71 13.26 15.06
C GLY A 236 -6.57 12.30 14.24
N SER A 237 -7.16 12.78 13.18
CA SER A 237 -8.04 11.99 12.31
C SER A 237 -7.81 12.28 10.83
N VAL A 238 -8.35 11.39 10.00
CA VAL A 238 -8.38 11.52 8.54
C VAL A 238 -9.75 11.07 8.03
N CYS A 239 -10.28 11.74 7.03
CA CYS A 239 -11.59 11.43 6.45
C CYS A 239 -11.50 11.20 4.93
N LEU A 240 -12.44 10.41 4.42
CA LEU A 240 -12.62 10.07 3.02
C LEU A 240 -14.11 10.06 2.69
N HIS A 241 -14.48 10.55 1.52
CA HIS A 241 -15.85 10.50 1.02
C HIS A 241 -15.92 9.65 -0.25
N ILE A 242 -16.79 8.64 -0.30
CA ILE A 242 -17.04 7.79 -1.49
C ILE A 242 -18.44 8.09 -2.02
N ASN A 243 -18.54 8.66 -3.23
CA ASN A 243 -19.78 9.12 -3.87
C ASN A 243 -20.51 8.03 -4.67
#